data_ec2b9dcbbef0044c358a16c903348650
#
_entry.id   ec2b9dcbbef0044c358a16c903348650
#
_cell.length_a   1.000
_cell.length_b   1.000
_cell.length_c   1.000
_cell.angle_alpha   90.00
_cell.angle_beta   90.00
_cell.angle_gamma   90.00
#
_symmetry.space_group_name_H-M   'P 1'
#
loop_
_entity.id
_entity.type
_entity.pdbx_description
1 polymer ?
#
loop_
_entity_poly.entity_id
_entity_poly.type
_entity_poly.pdbx_seq_one_letter_code
_entity_poly.pdbx_strand_id
1 'polypeptide(L)'
;MPENAEKPKVLVADDERVIADTLAMILNQSGFVARAVYSGERALELATTFAPDMLICDVIMADLNGIDAAIQFRALLPRIKILLFSGQAATADLLEKARTQGYEFEILAKPVHPRDLLTKLRG
;
A
#
# COMPACT_ATOMS: atom_id res chain seq x y z
N MET A 1 -27.41 5.30 1.72
CA MET A 1 -26.87 5.16 1.75
C MET A 1 -26.60 5.11 2.25
N PRO A 2 -26.48 5.12 1.97
CA PRO A 2 -25.96 4.86 2.16
C PRO A 2 -25.40 4.74 2.85
N GLU A 3 -25.67 5.13 3.37
CA GLU A 3 -25.13 4.69 4.17
C GLU A 3 -24.53 3.49 4.11
N ASN A 4 -24.88 2.88 3.54
CA ASN A 4 -24.18 1.74 3.27
C ASN A 4 -23.17 1.98 2.23
N ALA A 5 -22.74 3.15 2.12
CA ALA A 5 -21.55 3.39 1.36
C ALA A 5 -20.50 2.46 1.88
N GLU A 6 -20.04 1.56 1.07
CA GLU A 6 -19.01 0.62 1.47
C GLU A 6 -17.76 1.38 1.89
N LYS A 7 -17.18 0.98 3.00
CA LYS A 7 -15.93 1.57 3.44
C LYS A 7 -14.83 1.17 2.46
N PRO A 8 -13.93 2.09 2.11
CA PRO A 8 -12.81 1.74 1.23
C PRO A 8 -11.97 0.62 1.83
N LYS A 9 -11.56 -0.31 0.99
CA LYS A 9 -10.73 -1.44 1.39
C LYS A 9 -9.28 -1.11 1.16
N VAL A 10 -8.46 -1.33 2.19
CA VAL A 10 -7.03 -1.03 2.16
C VAL A 10 -6.25 -2.28 2.49
N LEU A 11 -5.29 -2.62 1.65
CA LEU A 11 -4.36 -3.70 1.92
C LEU A 11 -3.03 -3.08 2.34
N VAL A 12 -2.52 -3.50 3.50
CA VAL A 12 -1.26 -2.99 4.06
C VAL A 12 -0.22 -4.10 3.99
N ALA A 13 0.82 -3.91 3.20
CA ALA A 13 1.87 -4.91 3.02
C ALA A 13 3.20 -4.38 3.59
N ASP A 14 3.70 -5.04 4.61
CA ASP A 14 4.98 -4.70 5.24
C ASP A 14 5.48 -5.95 5.97
N ASP A 15 6.74 -6.35 5.74
CA ASP A 15 7.27 -7.53 6.40
C ASP A 15 7.58 -7.31 7.88
N GLU A 16 7.56 -6.07 8.35
CA GLU A 16 7.56 -5.78 9.78
C GLU A 16 6.12 -5.86 10.30
N ARG A 17 5.79 -6.99 10.93
CA ARG A 17 4.41 -7.29 11.33
C ARG A 17 3.81 -6.23 12.23
N VAL A 18 4.59 -5.69 13.17
CA VAL A 18 4.10 -4.66 14.09
C VAL A 18 3.64 -3.43 13.30
N ILE A 19 4.39 -3.03 12.29
CA ILE A 19 4.02 -1.88 11.47
C ILE A 19 2.75 -2.16 10.69
N ALA A 20 2.69 -3.30 9.99
CA ALA A 20 1.52 -3.65 9.19
C ALA A 20 0.26 -3.74 10.04
N ASP A 21 0.35 -4.43 11.18
CA ASP A 21 -0.79 -4.65 12.06
C ASP A 21 -1.26 -3.33 12.68
N THR A 22 -0.32 -2.49 13.10
CA THR A 22 -0.65 -1.20 13.72
C THR A 22 -1.36 -0.29 12.71
N LEU A 23 -0.84 -0.21 11.50
CA LEU A 23 -1.46 0.61 10.47
C LEU A 23 -2.86 0.09 10.10
N ALA A 24 -3.01 -1.21 9.97
CA ALA A 24 -4.32 -1.79 9.68
C ALA A 24 -5.33 -1.48 10.79
N MET A 25 -4.89 -1.57 12.06
CA MET A 25 -5.74 -1.24 13.19
C MET A 25 -6.20 0.21 13.16
N ILE A 26 -5.26 1.12 12.91
CA ILE A 26 -5.58 2.55 12.82
C ILE A 26 -6.57 2.81 11.70
N LEU A 27 -6.36 2.21 10.55
CA LEU A 27 -7.24 2.38 9.40
C LEU A 27 -8.65 1.84 9.68
N ASN A 28 -8.73 0.67 10.31
CA ASN A 28 -10.04 0.10 10.67
C ASN A 28 -10.80 0.99 11.65
N GLN A 29 -10.09 1.73 12.50
CA GLN A 29 -10.70 2.68 13.42
C GLN A 29 -11.06 4.00 12.75
N SER A 30 -10.60 4.24 11.53
CA SER A 30 -10.70 5.53 10.85
C SER A 30 -11.64 5.49 9.65
N GLY A 31 -12.47 4.47 9.54
CA GLY A 31 -13.48 4.41 8.48
C GLY A 31 -13.09 3.58 7.26
N PHE A 32 -12.03 2.79 7.35
CA PHE A 32 -11.61 1.88 6.28
C PHE A 32 -11.81 0.43 6.70
N VAL A 33 -11.77 -0.47 5.74
CA VAL A 33 -11.66 -1.90 6.00
C VAL A 33 -10.24 -2.29 5.58
N ALA A 34 -9.37 -2.51 6.55
CA ALA A 34 -7.95 -2.73 6.30
C ALA A 34 -7.54 -4.14 6.70
N ARG A 35 -6.67 -4.74 5.90
CA ARG A 35 -6.04 -6.03 6.18
C ARG A 35 -4.55 -5.89 6.06
N ALA A 36 -3.83 -6.53 6.98
CA ALA A 36 -2.37 -6.54 6.97
C ALA A 36 -1.87 -7.85 6.36
N VAL A 37 -0.86 -7.74 5.51
CA VAL A 37 -0.11 -8.89 5.01
C VAL A 37 1.36 -8.58 5.14
N TYR A 38 2.21 -9.61 5.11
CA TYR A 38 3.60 -9.46 5.51
C TYR A 38 4.59 -9.79 4.40
N SER A 39 4.11 -9.88 3.17
CA SER A 39 4.95 -10.09 2.00
C SER A 39 4.25 -9.57 0.76
N GLY A 40 5.03 -9.29 -0.28
CA GLY A 40 4.49 -8.88 -1.57
C GLY A 40 3.71 -10.00 -2.24
N GLU A 41 4.17 -11.24 -2.10
CA GLU A 41 3.47 -12.39 -2.65
C GLU A 41 2.10 -12.55 -2.02
N ARG A 42 2.03 -12.44 -0.69
CA ARG A 42 0.76 -12.58 0.02
C ARG A 42 -0.21 -11.47 -0.37
N ALA A 43 0.32 -10.25 -0.55
CA ALA A 43 -0.50 -9.14 -1.00
C ALA A 43 -1.12 -9.44 -2.36
N LEU A 44 -0.33 -9.94 -3.30
CA LEU A 44 -0.82 -10.25 -4.64
C LEU A 44 -1.87 -11.36 -4.64
N GLU A 45 -1.74 -12.34 -3.73
CA GLU A 45 -2.75 -13.38 -3.58
C GLU A 45 -4.12 -12.82 -3.21
N LEU A 46 -4.14 -11.72 -2.45
CA LEU A 46 -5.38 -11.11 -2.01
C LEU A 46 -5.91 -10.07 -2.99
N ALA A 47 -5.17 -9.76 -4.06
CA ALA A 47 -5.57 -8.71 -4.98
C ALA A 47 -6.97 -8.94 -5.56
N THR A 48 -7.29 -10.18 -5.93
CA THR A 48 -8.57 -10.50 -6.56
C THR A 48 -9.64 -10.88 -5.53
N THR A 49 -9.27 -11.54 -4.44
CA THR A 49 -10.25 -12.00 -3.45
C THR A 49 -10.69 -10.89 -2.50
N PHE A 50 -9.74 -10.09 -2.01
CA PHE A 50 -10.07 -8.93 -1.17
C PHE A 50 -10.47 -7.75 -2.03
N ALA A 51 -9.89 -7.63 -3.22
CA ALA A 51 -10.13 -6.55 -4.17
C ALA A 51 -9.99 -5.17 -3.50
N PRO A 52 -8.79 -4.83 -3.01
CA PRO A 52 -8.61 -3.56 -2.30
C PRO A 52 -8.78 -2.37 -3.23
N ASP A 53 -9.28 -1.27 -2.66
CA ASP A 53 -9.35 0.00 -3.35
C ASP A 53 -8.03 0.75 -3.27
N MET A 54 -7.24 0.44 -2.24
CA MET A 54 -5.96 1.09 -1.96
C MET A 54 -4.94 0.05 -1.50
N LEU A 55 -3.69 0.26 -1.90
CA LEU A 55 -2.55 -0.54 -1.43
C LEU A 55 -1.56 0.38 -0.74
N ILE A 56 -1.17 0.02 0.46
CA ILE A 56 -0.05 0.64 1.17
C ILE A 56 1.03 -0.42 1.26
N CYS A 57 2.22 -0.14 0.77
CA CYS A 57 3.25 -1.15 0.63
C CYS A 57 4.63 -0.59 0.93
N ASP A 58 5.39 -1.31 1.76
CA ASP A 58 6.80 -1.00 1.97
C ASP A 58 7.57 -1.31 0.68
N VAL A 59 8.49 -0.44 0.30
CA VAL A 59 9.31 -0.65 -0.89
C VAL A 59 10.29 -1.80 -0.67
N ILE A 60 10.88 -1.89 0.51
CA ILE A 60 11.90 -2.90 0.80
C ILE A 60 11.27 -4.04 1.59
N MET A 61 11.06 -5.16 0.92
CA MET A 61 10.55 -6.39 1.54
C MET A 61 11.44 -7.57 1.14
N ALA A 62 11.38 -8.63 1.95
CA ALA A 62 12.31 -9.74 1.79
C ALA A 62 12.11 -10.55 0.51
N ASP A 63 10.87 -10.68 0.04
CA ASP A 63 10.54 -11.54 -1.10
C ASP A 63 10.47 -10.78 -2.43
N LEU A 64 9.62 -9.78 -2.48
CA LEU A 64 9.33 -9.01 -3.69
C LEU A 64 9.35 -7.55 -3.30
N ASN A 65 10.13 -6.72 -3.98
CA ASN A 65 10.16 -5.31 -3.60
C ASN A 65 8.80 -4.67 -3.89
N GLY A 66 8.48 -3.63 -3.10
CA GLY A 66 7.17 -3.02 -3.16
C GLY A 66 6.85 -2.34 -4.49
N ILE A 67 7.87 -1.90 -5.22
CA ILE A 67 7.66 -1.28 -6.52
C ILE A 67 7.21 -2.33 -7.54
N ASP A 68 7.85 -3.50 -7.56
CA ASP A 68 7.42 -4.58 -8.45
C ASP A 68 6.02 -5.07 -8.08
N ALA A 69 5.74 -5.18 -6.78
CA ALA A 69 4.39 -5.53 -6.33
C ALA A 69 3.37 -4.50 -6.79
N ALA A 70 3.70 -3.21 -6.66
CA ALA A 70 2.80 -2.12 -7.06
C ALA A 70 2.51 -2.17 -8.56
N ILE A 71 3.52 -2.45 -9.37
CA ILE A 71 3.34 -2.57 -10.82
C ILE A 71 2.38 -3.73 -11.14
N GLN A 72 2.56 -4.87 -10.49
CA GLN A 72 1.66 -6.00 -10.68
C GLN A 72 0.24 -5.70 -10.21
N PHE A 73 0.10 -4.99 -9.07
CA PHE A 73 -1.21 -4.57 -8.60
C PHE A 73 -1.90 -3.65 -9.60
N ARG A 74 -1.16 -2.73 -10.20
CA ARG A 74 -1.73 -1.80 -11.17
C ARG A 74 -2.21 -2.54 -12.42
N ALA A 75 -1.52 -3.63 -12.79
CA ALA A 75 -1.95 -4.45 -13.91
C ALA A 75 -3.23 -5.22 -13.58
N LEU A 76 -3.36 -5.72 -12.35
CA LEU A 76 -4.53 -6.49 -11.93
C LEU A 76 -5.73 -5.60 -11.62
N LEU A 77 -5.47 -4.44 -11.03
CA LEU A 77 -6.51 -3.50 -10.56
C LEU A 77 -6.14 -2.10 -11.05
N PRO A 78 -6.47 -1.75 -12.29
CA PRO A 78 -5.98 -0.49 -12.90
C PRO A 78 -6.35 0.79 -12.16
N ARG A 79 -7.39 0.75 -11.33
CA ARG A 79 -7.84 1.95 -10.60
C ARG A 79 -7.36 2.00 -9.17
N ILE A 80 -6.57 1.02 -8.73
CA ILE A 80 -6.12 0.98 -7.35
C ILE A 80 -5.25 2.20 -7.04
N LYS A 81 -5.48 2.79 -5.87
CA LYS A 81 -4.61 3.85 -5.36
C LYS A 81 -3.44 3.19 -4.63
N ILE A 82 -2.22 3.58 -4.98
CA ILE A 82 -1.03 2.95 -4.41
C ILE A 82 -0.20 4.00 -3.68
N LEU A 83 0.20 3.66 -2.46
CA LEU A 83 1.03 4.50 -1.61
C LEU A 83 2.18 3.65 -1.11
N LEU A 84 3.40 4.07 -1.39
CA LEU A 84 4.59 3.31 -1.00
C LEU A 84 5.28 3.97 0.19
N PHE A 85 5.82 3.16 1.09
CA PHE A 85 6.61 3.63 2.21
C PHE A 85 8.08 3.41 1.92
N SER A 86 8.91 4.40 2.21
CA SER A 86 10.35 4.28 2.01
C SER A 86 11.11 4.96 3.12
N GLY A 87 12.06 4.26 3.70
CA GLY A 87 12.98 4.82 4.69
C GLY A 87 14.41 4.83 4.21
N GLN A 88 14.67 4.44 2.96
CA GLN A 88 16.03 4.24 2.49
C GLN A 88 16.33 5.02 1.22
N ALA A 89 17.54 5.55 1.15
CA ALA A 89 17.97 6.33 -0.02
C ALA A 89 18.01 5.47 -1.29
N ALA A 90 18.32 4.18 -1.17
CA ALA A 90 18.39 3.27 -2.31
C ALA A 90 17.05 3.15 -3.05
N THR A 91 15.96 3.51 -2.40
CA THR A 91 14.64 3.50 -3.01
C THR A 91 14.54 4.46 -4.20
N ALA A 92 15.34 5.52 -4.21
CA ALA A 92 15.32 6.49 -5.29
C ALA A 92 15.63 5.86 -6.65
N ASP A 93 16.58 4.92 -6.70
CA ASP A 93 16.93 4.24 -7.94
C ASP A 93 15.79 3.36 -8.45
N LEU A 94 15.12 2.67 -7.54
CA LEU A 94 13.99 1.82 -7.88
C LEU A 94 12.83 2.65 -8.43
N LEU A 95 12.57 3.81 -7.82
CA LEU A 95 11.51 4.71 -8.28
C LEU A 95 11.82 5.30 -9.63
N GLU A 96 13.07 5.68 -9.87
CA GLU A 96 13.48 6.21 -11.15
C GLU A 96 13.33 5.17 -12.25
N LYS A 97 13.70 3.92 -11.96
CA LYS A 97 13.54 2.84 -12.90
C LYS A 97 12.06 2.61 -13.24
N ALA A 98 11.19 2.66 -12.24
CA ALA A 98 9.76 2.54 -12.48
C ALA A 98 9.22 3.68 -13.33
N ARG A 99 9.71 4.89 -13.08
CA ARG A 99 9.30 6.08 -13.83
C ARG A 99 9.67 5.96 -15.30
N THR A 100 10.84 5.41 -15.61
CA THR A 100 11.26 5.21 -16.99
C THR A 100 10.37 4.20 -17.72
N GLN A 101 9.66 3.36 -16.98
CA GLN A 101 8.71 2.40 -17.53
C GLN A 101 7.28 2.95 -17.55
N GLY A 102 7.08 4.21 -17.18
CA GLY A 102 5.78 4.86 -17.21
C GLY A 102 4.99 4.79 -15.90
N TYR A 103 5.61 4.39 -14.80
CA TYR A 103 4.93 4.27 -13.51
C TYR A 103 5.40 5.36 -12.55
N GLU A 104 4.44 6.11 -12.02
CA GLU A 104 4.69 7.07 -10.96
C GLU A 104 3.88 6.66 -9.74
N PHE A 105 4.54 6.56 -8.59
CA PHE A 105 3.89 6.18 -7.34
C PHE A 105 4.09 7.27 -6.29
N GLU A 106 3.08 7.46 -5.45
CA GLU A 106 3.20 8.34 -4.30
C GLU A 106 4.01 7.65 -3.22
N ILE A 107 4.89 8.42 -2.58
CA ILE A 107 5.79 7.90 -1.55
C ILE A 107 5.57 8.66 -0.24
N LEU A 108 5.56 7.92 0.87
CA LEU A 108 5.65 8.49 2.20
C LEU A 108 6.95 8.03 2.83
N ALA A 109 7.69 8.97 3.42
CA ALA A 109 8.92 8.65 4.13
C ALA A 109 8.60 7.99 5.46
N LYS A 110 9.38 6.99 5.84
CA LYS A 110 9.32 6.40 7.16
C LYS A 110 10.13 7.23 8.15
N PRO A 111 9.72 7.33 9.40
CA PRO A 111 8.50 6.77 9.99
C PRO A 111 7.25 7.55 9.55
N VAL A 112 6.17 6.83 9.29
CA VAL A 112 4.94 7.44 8.78
C VAL A 112 4.05 7.84 9.96
N HIS A 113 3.67 9.11 9.99
CA HIS A 113 2.72 9.58 10.98
C HIS A 113 1.31 9.19 10.54
N PRO A 114 0.49 8.59 11.43
CA PRO A 114 -0.86 8.17 11.03
C PRO A 114 -1.71 9.27 10.41
N ARG A 115 -1.58 10.50 10.89
CA ARG A 115 -2.33 11.63 10.36
C ARG A 115 -1.98 11.89 8.89
N ASP A 116 -0.70 11.83 8.55
CA ASP A 116 -0.24 12.03 7.18
C ASP A 116 -0.75 10.94 6.27
N LEU A 117 -0.73 9.69 6.76
CA LEU A 117 -1.27 8.56 6.02
C LEU A 117 -2.76 8.75 5.73
N LEU A 118 -3.54 9.10 6.75
CA LEU A 118 -4.98 9.29 6.58
C LEU A 118 -5.28 10.43 5.60
N THR A 119 -4.52 11.51 5.66
CA THR A 119 -4.67 12.63 4.75
C THR A 119 -4.44 12.19 3.31
N LYS A 120 -3.40 11.40 3.06
CA LYS A 120 -3.09 10.89 1.73
C LYS A 120 -4.17 9.96 1.21
N LEU A 121 -4.70 9.10 2.06
CA LEU A 121 -5.73 8.14 1.66
C LEU A 121 -7.07 8.81 1.36
N ARG A 122 -7.38 9.89 2.07
CA ARG A 122 -8.64 10.63 1.88
C ARG A 122 -8.56 11.66 0.77
N GLY A 123 -7.36 12.04 0.41
CA GLY A 123 -7.11 12.98 -0.67
C GLY A 123 -7.15 12.34 -2.05
#